data_e934cb0389f7c40949ee4ebd2f900269
#
_entry.id   e934cb0389f7c40949ee4ebd2f900269
#
_cell.length_a   1.000
_cell.length_b   1.000
_cell.length_c   1.000
_cell.angle_alpha   90.00
_cell.angle_beta   90.00
_cell.angle_gamma   90.00
#
_symmetry.space_group_name_H-M   'P 1'
#
loop_
_entity.id
_entity.type
_entity.pdbx_description
1 polymer ?
#
loop_
_entity_poly.entity_id
_entity_poly.type
_entity_poly.pdbx_seq_one_letter_code
_entity_poly.pdbx_strand_id
1 'polypeptide(L)'
;QQAAPAAAPAAPTLVNGKGNGFFGNTITVINKVANTVLNLTLRDVKIDVSDEDEKTALSVQGDGNVEIELDGDNELKSGFVRAGLEKNTSEGTLTLKDDNKDGSLKATGGANGAGIGGSMNNGTNKITIKGGTVEAKGGLYAAGIGGGIGGGGEDITIKGGRVTATGGDYGAGIGGGSGGSGKNITINGGTVTAAGGFNGAGIGGGVG
;
A
#
# COMPACT_ATOMS: atom_id res chain seq x y z
N GLN A 1 -46.31 6.94 3.69
CA GLN A 1 -45.06 7.73 3.68
C GLN A 1 -43.94 6.77 4.04
N GLN A 2 -43.11 6.39 3.07
CA GLN A 2 -42.01 5.48 3.29
C GLN A 2 -40.87 6.27 3.96
N ALA A 3 -40.41 5.83 5.11
CA ALA A 3 -39.26 6.43 5.78
C ALA A 3 -38.01 6.32 4.88
N ALA A 4 -37.23 7.40 4.79
CA ALA A 4 -35.96 7.36 4.10
C ALA A 4 -35.06 6.29 4.74
N PRO A 5 -34.29 5.53 3.94
CA PRO A 5 -33.35 4.56 4.50
C PRO A 5 -32.36 5.27 5.44
N ALA A 6 -32.05 4.65 6.57
CA ALA A 6 -31.08 5.16 7.51
C ALA A 6 -29.74 5.37 6.78
N ALA A 7 -29.07 6.50 7.04
CA ALA A 7 -27.74 6.74 6.50
C ALA A 7 -26.80 5.63 6.94
N ALA A 8 -25.95 5.16 6.01
CA ALA A 8 -24.92 4.20 6.36
C ALA A 8 -24.01 4.78 7.47
N PRO A 9 -23.60 3.97 8.45
CA PRO A 9 -22.68 4.44 9.49
C PRO A 9 -21.41 5.01 8.86
N ALA A 10 -20.89 6.09 9.44
CA ALA A 10 -19.63 6.68 8.99
C ALA A 10 -18.49 5.64 9.08
N ALA A 11 -17.58 5.66 8.10
CA ALA A 11 -16.41 4.79 8.12
C ALA A 11 -15.55 5.06 9.36
N PRO A 12 -15.00 4.03 10.03
CA PRO A 12 -14.13 4.23 11.17
C PRO A 12 -12.89 5.02 10.76
N THR A 13 -12.50 5.97 11.61
CA THR A 13 -11.30 6.78 11.43
C THR A 13 -10.23 6.32 12.40
N LEU A 14 -9.06 5.94 11.88
CA LEU A 14 -7.89 5.61 12.67
C LEU A 14 -7.00 6.84 12.76
N VAL A 15 -6.68 7.25 13.96
CA VAL A 15 -5.80 8.40 14.23
C VAL A 15 -4.71 7.98 15.22
N ASN A 16 -3.53 8.56 15.10
CA ASN A 16 -2.57 8.50 16.18
C ASN A 16 -3.14 9.27 17.38
N GLY A 17 -2.74 8.89 18.57
CA GLY A 17 -3.02 9.67 19.75
C GLY A 17 -2.49 11.12 19.63
N LYS A 18 -2.57 11.89 20.70
CA LYS A 18 -2.12 13.30 20.70
C LYS A 18 -0.60 13.38 20.48
N GLY A 19 -0.15 14.01 19.39
CA GLY A 19 1.26 14.30 19.12
C GLY A 19 1.66 13.97 17.67
N ASN A 20 2.83 14.46 17.26
CA ASN A 20 3.39 14.27 15.92
C ASN A 20 4.42 13.13 15.85
N GLY A 21 4.57 12.34 16.91
CA GLY A 21 5.54 11.25 16.99
C GLY A 21 5.06 9.97 16.35
N PHE A 22 6.01 9.07 16.08
CA PHE A 22 5.73 7.71 15.63
C PHE A 22 5.31 6.79 16.77
N PHE A 23 4.46 5.83 16.45
CA PHE A 23 4.00 4.78 17.36
C PHE A 23 4.53 3.42 16.91
N GLY A 24 4.81 2.55 17.87
CA GLY A 24 5.22 1.16 17.64
C GLY A 24 4.05 0.17 17.59
N ASN A 25 2.80 0.65 17.68
CA ASN A 25 1.62 -0.21 17.58
C ASN A 25 1.28 -0.45 16.12
N THR A 26 0.92 -1.69 15.79
CA THR A 26 0.56 -2.10 14.44
C THR A 26 -0.94 -2.15 14.23
N ILE A 27 -1.36 -2.04 12.96
CA ILE A 27 -2.76 -2.13 12.55
C ILE A 27 -2.92 -3.32 11.61
N THR A 28 -3.88 -4.19 11.89
CA THR A 28 -4.30 -5.25 10.98
C THR A 28 -5.76 -5.02 10.61
N VAL A 29 -6.01 -4.87 9.31
CA VAL A 29 -7.35 -4.69 8.74
C VAL A 29 -7.74 -5.99 8.05
N ILE A 30 -8.81 -6.63 8.50
CA ILE A 30 -9.24 -7.91 7.98
C ILE A 30 -10.68 -7.82 7.51
N ASN A 31 -10.91 -7.99 6.21
CA ASN A 31 -12.25 -8.19 5.65
C ASN A 31 -12.35 -9.60 5.07
N LYS A 32 -13.00 -10.51 5.80
CA LYS A 32 -13.14 -11.91 5.40
C LYS A 32 -14.33 -12.18 4.48
N VAL A 33 -15.20 -11.20 4.26
CA VAL A 33 -16.43 -11.40 3.50
C VAL A 33 -16.26 -10.95 2.07
N ALA A 34 -16.14 -11.91 1.17
CA ALA A 34 -16.02 -11.65 -0.27
C ALA A 34 -17.14 -10.76 -0.80
N ASN A 35 -16.83 -9.93 -1.80
CA ASN A 35 -17.77 -8.98 -2.43
C ASN A 35 -18.37 -7.91 -1.50
N THR A 36 -17.79 -7.71 -0.33
CA THR A 36 -18.10 -6.59 0.55
C THR A 36 -16.96 -5.58 0.56
N VAL A 37 -17.23 -4.35 0.99
CA VAL A 37 -16.23 -3.30 1.13
C VAL A 37 -16.18 -2.85 2.58
N LEU A 38 -14.99 -2.93 3.17
CA LEU A 38 -14.70 -2.32 4.45
C LEU A 38 -14.05 -0.96 4.17
N ASN A 39 -14.70 0.11 4.62
CA ASN A 39 -14.21 1.47 4.48
C ASN A 39 -13.57 1.92 5.79
N LEU A 40 -12.42 2.57 5.71
CA LEU A 40 -11.78 3.21 6.86
C LEU A 40 -11.02 4.47 6.43
N THR A 41 -10.78 5.35 7.37
CA THR A 41 -9.98 6.56 7.18
C THR A 41 -8.72 6.49 8.03
N LEU A 42 -7.57 6.78 7.43
CA LEU A 42 -6.32 7.03 8.15
C LEU A 42 -6.13 8.55 8.25
N ARG A 43 -6.05 9.05 9.49
CA ARG A 43 -5.83 10.47 9.76
C ARG A 43 -4.58 10.66 10.61
N ASP A 44 -3.54 11.24 10.03
CA ASP A 44 -2.26 11.51 10.70
C ASP A 44 -1.68 10.27 11.41
N VAL A 45 -1.84 9.10 10.80
CA VAL A 45 -1.33 7.83 11.35
C VAL A 45 0.15 7.70 11.03
N LYS A 46 0.99 7.63 12.07
CA LYS A 46 2.44 7.48 11.95
C LYS A 46 2.91 6.28 12.76
N ILE A 47 3.31 5.22 12.08
CA ILE A 47 3.77 3.97 12.67
C ILE A 47 5.17 3.67 12.15
N ASP A 48 6.10 3.44 13.06
CA ASP A 48 7.45 2.99 12.74
C ASP A 48 7.78 1.76 13.58
N VAL A 49 7.87 0.62 12.92
CA VAL A 49 8.30 -0.67 13.50
C VAL A 49 9.47 -1.24 12.70
N SER A 50 10.23 -0.37 12.05
CA SER A 50 11.35 -0.75 11.19
C SER A 50 12.53 -1.38 11.92
N ASP A 51 12.58 -1.28 13.23
CA ASP A 51 13.54 -1.94 14.11
C ASP A 51 13.14 -3.38 14.52
N GLU A 52 11.94 -3.82 14.12
CA GLU A 52 11.42 -5.16 14.43
C GLU A 52 11.17 -5.96 13.14
N ASP A 53 12.09 -6.87 12.81
CA ASP A 53 12.20 -7.54 11.50
C ASP A 53 10.90 -8.08 10.92
N GLU A 54 10.02 -8.64 11.76
CA GLU A 54 8.79 -9.30 11.34
C GLU A 54 7.52 -8.48 11.56
N LYS A 55 7.63 -7.24 12.01
CA LYS A 55 6.46 -6.39 12.23
C LYS A 55 6.08 -5.57 11.00
N THR A 56 4.78 -5.54 10.76
CA THR A 56 4.15 -4.74 9.72
C THR A 56 3.41 -3.56 10.34
N ALA A 57 3.67 -2.35 9.87
CA ALA A 57 2.99 -1.15 10.37
C ALA A 57 1.47 -1.24 10.15
N LEU A 58 1.04 -1.52 8.91
CA LEU A 58 -0.35 -1.77 8.56
C LEU A 58 -0.46 -2.90 7.56
N SER A 59 -1.27 -3.91 7.88
CA SER A 59 -1.56 -5.06 7.03
C SER A 59 -3.03 -5.12 6.67
N VAL A 60 -3.32 -5.36 5.39
CA VAL A 60 -4.67 -5.56 4.84
C VAL A 60 -4.81 -7.01 4.39
N GLN A 61 -5.80 -7.72 4.91
CA GLN A 61 -5.97 -9.15 4.73
C GLN A 61 -7.42 -9.53 4.42
N GLY A 62 -7.59 -10.69 3.82
CA GLY A 62 -8.88 -11.33 3.58
C GLY A 62 -9.37 -11.20 2.15
N ASP A 63 -10.52 -11.83 1.88
CA ASP A 63 -11.12 -11.95 0.55
C ASP A 63 -12.09 -10.81 0.21
N GLY A 64 -12.46 -10.02 1.20
CA GLY A 64 -13.26 -8.81 1.01
C GLY A 64 -12.39 -7.60 0.64
N ASN A 65 -13.04 -6.61 0.03
CA ASN A 65 -12.38 -5.39 -0.40
C ASN A 65 -12.17 -4.43 0.77
N VAL A 66 -11.08 -3.67 0.73
CA VAL A 66 -10.77 -2.62 1.69
C VAL A 66 -10.54 -1.32 0.95
N GLU A 67 -11.19 -0.27 1.38
CA GLU A 67 -11.05 1.08 0.83
C GLU A 67 -10.58 2.02 1.94
N ILE A 68 -9.43 2.66 1.73
CA ILE A 68 -8.79 3.54 2.70
C ILE A 68 -8.85 4.98 2.19
N GLU A 69 -9.55 5.83 2.91
CA GLU A 69 -9.47 7.28 2.76
C GLU A 69 -8.22 7.79 3.47
N LEU A 70 -7.41 8.55 2.76
CA LEU A 70 -6.26 9.25 3.32
C LEU A 70 -6.69 10.64 3.77
N ASP A 71 -6.36 11.02 5.00
CA ASP A 71 -6.64 12.32 5.59
C ASP A 71 -5.39 12.77 6.37
N GLY A 72 -4.92 13.98 6.10
CA GLY A 72 -3.67 14.47 6.68
C GLY A 72 -2.44 13.66 6.26
N ASP A 73 -1.43 13.63 7.11
CA ASP A 73 -0.12 13.05 6.82
C ASP A 73 0.05 11.68 7.48
N ASN A 74 0.00 10.63 6.67
CA ASN A 74 0.18 9.25 7.13
C ASN A 74 1.57 8.71 6.75
N GLU A 75 2.23 8.05 7.68
CA GLU A 75 3.54 7.42 7.44
C GLU A 75 3.63 6.04 8.09
N LEU A 76 4.01 5.05 7.29
CA LEU A 76 4.11 3.65 7.67
C LEU A 76 5.50 3.11 7.35
N LYS A 77 6.21 2.61 8.36
CA LYS A 77 7.52 1.95 8.19
C LYS A 77 7.48 0.58 8.83
N SER A 78 7.82 -0.43 8.07
CA SER A 78 7.76 -1.83 8.51
C SER A 78 9.15 -2.46 8.62
N GLY A 79 9.21 -3.58 9.34
CA GLY A 79 10.43 -4.32 9.60
C GLY A 79 11.02 -5.00 8.37
N PHE A 80 12.20 -5.59 8.54
CA PHE A 80 13.10 -6.05 7.48
C PHE A 80 12.44 -6.91 6.39
N VAL A 81 11.52 -7.82 6.77
CA VAL A 81 10.87 -8.73 5.81
C VAL A 81 9.47 -8.25 5.36
N ARG A 82 9.02 -7.09 5.81
CA ARG A 82 7.62 -6.64 5.66
C ARG A 82 7.47 -5.44 4.74
N ALA A 83 6.31 -5.37 4.09
CA ALA A 83 5.91 -4.20 3.31
C ALA A 83 5.44 -3.04 4.22
N GLY A 84 5.67 -1.80 3.80
CA GLY A 84 5.26 -0.61 4.55
C GLY A 84 3.75 -0.56 4.77
N LEU A 85 2.97 -0.66 3.70
CA LEU A 85 1.56 -1.02 3.69
C LEU A 85 1.44 -2.40 3.06
N GLU A 86 1.19 -3.41 3.89
CA GLU A 86 1.19 -4.78 3.44
C GLU A 86 -0.16 -5.19 2.87
N LYS A 87 -0.14 -5.68 1.65
CA LYS A 87 -1.23 -6.41 1.01
C LYS A 87 -0.62 -7.52 0.17
N ASN A 88 -0.45 -8.68 0.77
CA ASN A 88 -0.03 -9.88 0.05
C ASN A 88 -1.13 -10.32 -0.92
N THR A 89 -0.79 -11.15 -1.90
CA THR A 89 -1.77 -11.69 -2.86
C THR A 89 -2.98 -12.28 -2.14
N SER A 90 -4.17 -11.78 -2.49
CA SER A 90 -5.45 -12.22 -1.93
C SER A 90 -6.59 -11.88 -2.90
N GLU A 91 -7.78 -12.40 -2.66
CA GLU A 91 -8.95 -12.13 -3.52
C GLU A 91 -9.52 -10.72 -3.33
N GLY A 92 -9.36 -10.13 -2.14
CA GLY A 92 -9.81 -8.78 -1.86
C GLY A 92 -8.97 -7.70 -2.57
N THR A 93 -9.58 -6.57 -2.83
CA THR A 93 -8.90 -5.38 -3.38
C THR A 93 -8.49 -4.42 -2.27
N LEU A 94 -7.40 -3.71 -2.48
CA LEU A 94 -7.02 -2.54 -1.69
C LEU A 94 -7.17 -1.29 -2.56
N THR A 95 -8.01 -0.34 -2.11
CA THR A 95 -8.14 0.96 -2.76
C THR A 95 -7.70 2.07 -1.82
N LEU A 96 -6.80 2.92 -2.30
CA LEU A 96 -6.42 4.16 -1.65
C LEU A 96 -7.14 5.32 -2.35
N LYS A 97 -7.74 6.20 -1.57
CA LYS A 97 -8.45 7.39 -2.08
C LYS A 97 -8.23 8.60 -1.18
N ASP A 98 -8.59 9.77 -1.68
CA ASP A 98 -8.46 11.06 -1.01
C ASP A 98 -9.54 11.98 -1.56
N ASP A 99 -10.74 11.87 -1.00
CA ASP A 99 -11.92 12.59 -1.48
C ASP A 99 -11.88 14.06 -1.09
N ASN A 100 -11.24 14.40 0.03
CA ASN A 100 -11.08 15.78 0.52
C ASN A 100 -9.81 16.48 0.01
N LYS A 101 -8.92 15.77 -0.70
CA LYS A 101 -7.72 16.29 -1.38
C LYS A 101 -6.65 16.88 -0.45
N ASP A 102 -6.55 16.39 0.76
CA ASP A 102 -5.53 16.79 1.73
C ASP A 102 -4.71 15.61 2.29
N GLY A 103 -4.97 14.41 1.78
CA GLY A 103 -4.38 13.17 2.26
C GLY A 103 -3.05 12.82 1.63
N SER A 104 -2.13 12.36 2.45
CA SER A 104 -0.86 11.79 2.01
C SER A 104 -0.57 10.46 2.70
N LEU A 105 0.19 9.62 2.01
CA LEU A 105 0.73 8.37 2.54
C LEU A 105 2.19 8.23 2.12
N LYS A 106 3.07 8.05 3.10
CA LYS A 106 4.44 7.60 2.87
C LYS A 106 4.59 6.19 3.44
N ALA A 107 4.83 5.22 2.60
CA ALA A 107 4.97 3.83 2.97
C ALA A 107 6.37 3.31 2.62
N THR A 108 7.10 2.83 3.62
CA THR A 108 8.48 2.33 3.46
C THR A 108 8.53 0.87 3.91
N GLY A 109 8.90 -0.01 3.00
CA GLY A 109 9.15 -1.43 3.30
C GLY A 109 10.52 -1.65 3.90
N GLY A 110 10.68 -2.76 4.60
CA GLY A 110 11.99 -3.28 4.99
C GLY A 110 12.76 -3.81 3.78
N ALA A 111 13.99 -4.25 3.97
CA ALA A 111 14.89 -4.61 2.87
C ALA A 111 14.27 -5.59 1.84
N ASN A 112 13.41 -6.50 2.29
CA ASN A 112 12.77 -7.53 1.47
C ASN A 112 11.28 -7.26 1.17
N GLY A 113 10.72 -6.15 1.67
CA GLY A 113 9.32 -5.79 1.52
C GLY A 113 9.08 -4.60 0.61
N ALA A 114 7.96 -4.59 -0.09
CA ALA A 114 7.53 -3.48 -0.91
C ALA A 114 7.19 -2.23 -0.07
N GLY A 115 7.20 -1.05 -0.68
CA GLY A 115 6.62 0.13 -0.03
C GLY A 115 5.13 -0.08 0.23
N ILE A 116 4.38 -0.42 -0.83
CA ILE A 116 2.99 -0.85 -0.77
C ILE A 116 2.88 -2.18 -1.52
N GLY A 117 2.42 -3.22 -0.85
CA GLY A 117 2.17 -4.52 -1.49
C GLY A 117 2.70 -5.71 -0.73
N GLY A 118 3.52 -6.54 -1.38
CA GLY A 118 3.99 -7.81 -0.86
C GLY A 118 5.16 -7.71 0.12
N SER A 119 5.16 -8.54 1.13
CA SER A 119 6.28 -8.80 2.01
C SER A 119 7.22 -9.84 1.39
N MET A 120 8.29 -10.21 2.10
CA MET A 120 9.28 -11.21 1.63
C MET A 120 8.59 -12.48 1.10
N ASN A 121 8.98 -12.93 -0.08
CA ASN A 121 8.43 -14.09 -0.80
C ASN A 121 6.94 -13.98 -1.16
N ASN A 122 6.37 -12.78 -1.09
CA ASN A 122 4.98 -12.54 -1.46
C ASN A 122 4.89 -11.52 -2.60
N GLY A 123 4.02 -11.83 -3.56
CA GLY A 123 3.51 -10.86 -4.49
C GLY A 123 2.37 -10.04 -3.91
N THR A 124 1.87 -9.13 -4.70
CA THR A 124 0.63 -8.41 -4.45
C THR A 124 -0.24 -8.40 -5.70
N ASN A 125 -1.53 -8.18 -5.48
CA ASN A 125 -2.48 -8.01 -6.57
C ASN A 125 -3.60 -7.04 -6.18
N LYS A 126 -4.37 -6.58 -7.17
CA LYS A 126 -5.62 -5.83 -6.97
C LYS A 126 -5.46 -4.61 -6.07
N ILE A 127 -4.46 -3.78 -6.37
CA ILE A 127 -4.25 -2.47 -5.74
C ILE A 127 -4.75 -1.38 -6.68
N THR A 128 -5.58 -0.48 -6.17
CA THR A 128 -6.07 0.70 -6.90
C THR A 128 -5.74 1.97 -6.12
N ILE A 129 -5.13 2.95 -6.77
CA ILE A 129 -4.93 4.29 -6.22
C ILE A 129 -5.80 5.27 -6.99
N LYS A 130 -6.75 5.90 -6.30
CA LYS A 130 -7.70 6.87 -6.87
C LYS A 130 -7.32 8.32 -6.59
N GLY A 131 -6.53 8.58 -5.54
CA GLY A 131 -6.19 9.93 -5.12
C GLY A 131 -5.13 9.96 -4.02
N GLY A 132 -4.81 11.16 -3.56
CA GLY A 132 -3.82 11.43 -2.53
C GLY A 132 -2.40 11.62 -3.06
N THR A 133 -1.54 12.09 -2.17
CA THR A 133 -0.09 12.12 -2.42
C THR A 133 0.51 10.86 -1.81
N VAL A 134 0.88 9.91 -2.66
CA VAL A 134 1.37 8.58 -2.25
C VAL A 134 2.84 8.46 -2.60
N GLU A 135 3.68 8.26 -1.60
CA GLU A 135 5.09 7.92 -1.74
C GLU A 135 5.31 6.50 -1.23
N ALA A 136 5.70 5.61 -2.13
CA ALA A 136 5.95 4.21 -1.81
C ALA A 136 7.41 3.87 -2.10
N LYS A 137 8.15 3.47 -1.07
CA LYS A 137 9.55 3.08 -1.18
C LYS A 137 9.74 1.63 -0.79
N GLY A 138 10.15 0.81 -1.75
CA GLY A 138 10.55 -0.57 -1.52
C GLY A 138 11.92 -0.66 -0.83
N GLY A 139 12.14 -1.76 -0.15
CA GLY A 139 13.47 -2.10 0.36
C GLY A 139 14.39 -2.58 -0.76
N LEU A 140 15.62 -2.95 -0.40
CA LEU A 140 16.71 -3.26 -1.34
C LEU A 140 16.30 -4.21 -2.49
N TYR A 141 15.49 -5.23 -2.18
CA TYR A 141 15.08 -6.28 -3.12
C TYR A 141 13.62 -6.19 -3.57
N ALA A 142 12.93 -5.12 -3.24
CA ALA A 142 11.48 -5.06 -3.39
C ALA A 142 11.01 -3.87 -4.23
N ALA A 143 9.79 -3.97 -4.73
CA ALA A 143 9.16 -2.92 -5.50
C ALA A 143 8.74 -1.72 -4.63
N GLY A 144 8.65 -0.53 -5.23
CA GLY A 144 7.97 0.60 -4.59
C GLY A 144 6.50 0.29 -4.34
N ILE A 145 5.75 -0.04 -5.40
CA ILE A 145 4.39 -0.58 -5.34
C ILE A 145 4.41 -1.92 -6.07
N GLY A 146 4.17 -3.02 -5.34
CA GLY A 146 4.18 -4.33 -5.96
C GLY A 146 4.70 -5.43 -5.06
N GLY A 147 5.55 -6.32 -5.59
CA GLY A 147 6.05 -7.49 -4.88
C GLY A 147 7.20 -7.20 -3.93
N GLY A 148 7.30 -7.98 -2.85
CA GLY A 148 8.54 -8.15 -2.09
C GLY A 148 9.56 -8.97 -2.87
N ILE A 149 10.72 -9.25 -2.29
CA ILE A 149 11.70 -10.17 -2.89
C ILE A 149 10.99 -11.49 -3.25
N GLY A 150 11.24 -12.02 -4.44
CA GLY A 150 10.58 -13.23 -4.96
C GLY A 150 9.13 -13.04 -5.41
N GLY A 151 8.54 -11.87 -5.19
CA GLY A 151 7.12 -11.61 -5.47
C GLY A 151 6.88 -10.67 -6.66
N GLY A 152 5.81 -10.92 -7.40
CA GLY A 152 5.33 -10.05 -8.48
C GLY A 152 4.28 -9.04 -8.04
N GLY A 153 4.05 -8.03 -8.86
CA GLY A 153 2.91 -7.12 -8.74
C GLY A 153 1.94 -7.32 -9.89
N GLU A 154 0.68 -7.57 -9.59
CA GLU A 154 -0.35 -7.85 -10.56
C GLU A 154 -1.60 -7.01 -10.33
N ASP A 155 -2.32 -6.65 -11.40
CA ASP A 155 -3.58 -5.87 -11.33
C ASP A 155 -3.43 -4.59 -10.49
N ILE A 156 -2.41 -3.80 -10.76
CA ILE A 156 -2.16 -2.51 -10.10
C ILE A 156 -2.69 -1.40 -11.01
N THR A 157 -3.63 -0.62 -10.50
CA THR A 157 -4.28 0.46 -11.26
C THR A 157 -4.12 1.80 -10.55
N ILE A 158 -3.61 2.80 -11.27
CA ILE A 158 -3.55 4.18 -10.78
C ILE A 158 -4.55 5.02 -11.61
N LYS A 159 -5.54 5.58 -10.92
CA LYS A 159 -6.63 6.38 -11.52
C LYS A 159 -6.50 7.87 -11.23
N GLY A 160 -5.69 8.25 -10.24
CA GLY A 160 -5.52 9.63 -9.84
C GLY A 160 -4.47 9.80 -8.74
N GLY A 161 -4.32 11.03 -8.26
CA GLY A 161 -3.35 11.39 -7.24
C GLY A 161 -1.97 11.71 -7.80
N ARG A 162 -1.06 11.97 -6.88
CA ARG A 162 0.38 12.11 -7.16
C ARG A 162 1.09 10.91 -6.53
N VAL A 163 1.58 10.02 -7.37
CA VAL A 163 2.19 8.76 -6.95
C VAL A 163 3.67 8.76 -7.29
N THR A 164 4.50 8.57 -6.28
CA THR A 164 5.93 8.34 -6.43
C THR A 164 6.25 6.95 -5.90
N ALA A 165 6.63 6.05 -6.79
CA ALA A 165 6.97 4.68 -6.46
C ALA A 165 8.45 4.43 -6.76
N THR A 166 9.23 4.14 -5.73
CA THR A 166 10.67 3.89 -5.85
C THR A 166 10.98 2.46 -5.42
N GLY A 167 11.46 1.65 -6.33
CA GLY A 167 11.99 0.31 -6.03
C GLY A 167 13.36 0.39 -5.36
N GLY A 168 13.74 -0.65 -4.65
CA GLY A 168 15.11 -0.85 -4.21
C GLY A 168 16.03 -1.23 -5.38
N ASP A 169 17.32 -1.44 -5.12
CA ASP A 169 18.32 -1.68 -6.17
C ASP A 169 17.96 -2.81 -7.14
N TYR A 170 17.24 -3.80 -6.67
CA TYR A 170 16.81 -4.98 -7.45
C TYR A 170 15.30 -5.03 -7.72
N GLY A 171 14.54 -4.03 -7.29
CA GLY A 171 13.09 -3.96 -7.43
C GLY A 171 12.61 -2.97 -8.48
N ALA A 172 11.43 -3.19 -9.03
CA ALA A 172 10.77 -2.23 -9.89
C ALA A 172 10.20 -1.05 -9.09
N GLY A 173 10.01 0.10 -9.74
CA GLY A 173 9.21 1.19 -9.16
C GLY A 173 7.78 0.71 -8.91
N ILE A 174 7.11 0.20 -9.95
CA ILE A 174 5.80 -0.45 -9.87
C ILE A 174 5.90 -1.81 -10.57
N GLY A 175 5.62 -2.89 -9.82
CA GLY A 175 5.62 -4.25 -10.37
C GLY A 175 6.30 -5.27 -9.50
N GLY A 176 7.32 -5.97 -10.00
CA GLY A 176 7.99 -7.04 -9.28
C GLY A 176 9.12 -6.57 -8.35
N GLY A 177 9.30 -7.26 -7.23
CA GLY A 177 10.57 -7.27 -6.53
C GLY A 177 11.60 -8.13 -7.27
N SER A 178 12.81 -8.28 -6.71
CA SER A 178 13.85 -9.17 -7.27
C SER A 178 13.28 -10.58 -7.48
N GLY A 179 13.44 -11.14 -8.65
CA GLY A 179 12.84 -12.42 -9.05
C GLY A 179 11.35 -12.36 -9.41
N GLY A 180 10.70 -11.19 -9.30
CA GLY A 180 9.28 -11.02 -9.57
C GLY A 180 9.00 -10.24 -10.85
N SER A 181 7.82 -10.44 -11.42
CA SER A 181 7.34 -9.74 -12.62
C SER A 181 6.21 -8.75 -12.30
N GLY A 182 6.05 -7.73 -13.13
CA GLY A 182 4.86 -6.88 -13.14
C GLY A 182 3.89 -7.33 -14.22
N LYS A 183 2.61 -7.41 -13.89
CA LYS A 183 1.54 -7.80 -14.81
C LYS A 183 0.32 -6.92 -14.62
N ASN A 184 -0.39 -6.60 -15.73
CA ASN A 184 -1.63 -5.82 -15.73
C ASN A 184 -1.53 -4.52 -14.92
N ILE A 185 -0.48 -3.74 -15.17
CA ILE A 185 -0.27 -2.44 -14.55
C ILE A 185 -0.90 -1.39 -15.45
N THR A 186 -1.87 -0.65 -14.92
CA THR A 186 -2.66 0.31 -15.68
C THR A 186 -2.59 1.69 -15.03
N ILE A 187 -2.27 2.70 -15.81
CA ILE A 187 -2.27 4.10 -15.38
C ILE A 187 -3.28 4.87 -16.22
N ASN A 188 -4.41 5.23 -15.62
CA ASN A 188 -5.51 5.94 -16.28
C ASN A 188 -5.56 7.43 -15.92
N GLY A 189 -4.77 7.88 -14.96
CA GLY A 189 -4.77 9.27 -14.51
C GLY A 189 -3.75 9.54 -13.42
N GLY A 190 -3.74 10.78 -12.95
CA GLY A 190 -2.80 11.24 -11.93
C GLY A 190 -1.44 11.67 -12.49
N THR A 191 -0.54 11.98 -11.59
CA THR A 191 0.87 12.24 -11.88
C THR A 191 1.69 11.12 -11.26
N VAL A 192 2.33 10.29 -12.08
CA VAL A 192 3.04 9.09 -11.62
C VAL A 192 4.52 9.19 -11.96
N THR A 193 5.33 9.01 -10.93
CA THR A 193 6.78 8.82 -11.06
C THR A 193 7.11 7.42 -10.56
N ALA A 194 7.55 6.54 -11.44
CA ALA A 194 7.95 5.19 -11.12
C ALA A 194 9.43 5.02 -11.45
N ALA A 195 10.26 4.81 -10.42
CA ALA A 195 11.68 4.58 -10.56
C ALA A 195 12.04 3.20 -10.03
N GLY A 196 12.58 2.34 -10.88
CA GLY A 196 13.28 1.14 -10.46
C GLY A 196 14.62 1.51 -9.83
N GLY A 197 15.19 0.59 -9.08
CA GLY A 197 16.54 0.74 -8.60
C GLY A 197 17.58 0.47 -9.71
N PHE A 198 18.80 0.20 -9.32
CA PHE A 198 19.94 0.10 -10.26
C PHE A 198 19.71 -0.91 -11.39
N ASN A 199 19.03 -2.01 -11.10
CA ASN A 199 18.74 -3.08 -12.06
C ASN A 199 17.23 -3.35 -12.25
N GLY A 200 16.36 -2.60 -11.59
CA GLY A 200 14.91 -2.76 -11.68
C GLY A 200 14.27 -1.88 -12.75
N ALA A 201 13.16 -2.30 -13.28
CA ALA A 201 12.37 -1.49 -14.20
C ALA A 201 11.64 -0.34 -13.47
N GLY A 202 11.43 0.81 -14.13
CA GLY A 202 10.50 1.81 -13.61
C GLY A 202 9.11 1.21 -13.39
N ILE A 203 8.58 0.54 -14.44
CA ILE A 203 7.34 -0.25 -14.39
C ILE A 203 7.62 -1.60 -15.04
N GLY A 204 7.36 -2.71 -14.33
CA GLY A 204 7.61 -4.04 -14.85
C GLY A 204 8.21 -5.00 -13.82
N GLY A 205 9.23 -5.76 -14.23
CA GLY A 205 9.91 -6.72 -13.36
C GLY A 205 11.04 -6.11 -12.55
N GLY A 206 11.35 -6.75 -11.44
CA GLY A 206 12.64 -6.61 -10.78
C GLY A 206 13.71 -7.46 -11.49
N VAL A 207 14.91 -7.50 -10.91
CA VAL A 207 16.00 -8.36 -11.44
C VAL A 207 15.67 -9.82 -11.16
N GLY A 208 15.79 -10.66 -12.20
CA GLY A 208 15.67 -12.13 -12.11
C GLY A 208 17.07 -12.76 -12.03
#